data_5b9bd72ef6d0d1325efc345580f811c8
#
_entry.id   5b9bd72ef6d0d1325efc345580f811c8
#
_cell.length_a   1.000
_cell.length_b   1.000
_cell.length_c   1.000
_cell.angle_alpha   90.00
_cell.angle_beta   90.00
_cell.angle_gamma   90.00
#
_symmetry.space_group_name_H-M   'P 1'
#
loop_
_entity.id
_entity.type
_entity.pdbx_description
1 polymer ?
#
loop_
_entity_poly.entity_id
_entity_poly.type
_entity_poly.pdbx_seq_one_letter_code
_entity_poly.pdbx_strand_id
1 'polypeptide(L)'
;MMRLTVSVLAIFAAAWLHAGPDNVSDLLEKIRDEHDVPGLAAAVMDEGKLVALGACGMRSAARVVPVLLDDKWHLGSCTKSMTASLAAMLVEDGLIRWNTTIGEIFPDEIEEMDHAWRDVTLEQLLVHRGGAPHEPPKDLYDEALKQEGEPILQRWEFVTGLLRQPPVKPPGTHWIYSDCGYAIAGAMLERAGGEPWEDMMRARLFEPLGLKSAGFGAPATVGKLDQPWGHHGYEPPFKPVPPGPDADYPPSLGPAATVHMSIADFARYAQWHVDGARGDCRLLKAASFHKLHTPPDGQDYAMGWAVTKRRWAGGTALMHSGDNTMFYAVMWLGARENTCFVAACNADCVEASEACDNAVRMLINKY
;
A
#
# COMPACT_ATOMS: atom_id res chain seq x y z
N MET A 1 -66.21 -41.89 -5.60
CA MET A 1 -64.82 -41.99 -6.12
C MET A 1 -64.32 -40.56 -6.40
N MET A 2 -63.55 -40.02 -5.52
CA MET A 2 -63.05 -38.63 -5.58
C MET A 2 -61.58 -38.70 -6.01
N ARG A 3 -61.25 -38.18 -7.19
CA ARG A 3 -59.88 -38.14 -7.70
C ARG A 3 -59.18 -36.90 -7.14
N LEU A 4 -58.18 -37.11 -6.29
CA LEU A 4 -57.25 -36.07 -5.87
C LEU A 4 -56.22 -35.84 -6.99
N THR A 5 -56.21 -34.62 -7.54
CA THR A 5 -55.17 -34.15 -8.45
C THR A 5 -54.07 -33.49 -7.60
N VAL A 6 -52.90 -34.11 -7.56
CA VAL A 6 -51.70 -33.53 -6.93
C VAL A 6 -50.98 -32.68 -7.98
N SER A 7 -50.99 -31.36 -7.83
CA SER A 7 -50.18 -30.46 -8.63
C SER A 7 -48.81 -30.35 -8.05
N VAL A 8 -47.80 -30.84 -8.80
CA VAL A 8 -46.37 -30.68 -8.47
C VAL A 8 -45.93 -29.30 -8.98
N LEU A 9 -45.72 -28.37 -8.07
CA LEU A 9 -45.05 -27.13 -8.37
C LEU A 9 -43.54 -27.39 -8.50
N ALA A 10 -43.00 -27.34 -9.71
CA ALA A 10 -41.58 -27.34 -9.97
C ALA A 10 -41.01 -25.94 -9.69
N ILE A 11 -40.29 -25.77 -8.59
CA ILE A 11 -39.51 -24.56 -8.28
C ILE A 11 -38.24 -24.64 -9.10
N PHE A 12 -38.16 -23.87 -10.19
CA PHE A 12 -36.91 -23.61 -10.89
C PHE A 12 -36.09 -22.64 -10.05
N ALA A 13 -35.12 -23.13 -9.28
CA ALA A 13 -34.04 -22.32 -8.73
C ALA A 13 -33.14 -21.94 -9.90
N ALA A 14 -33.24 -20.73 -10.39
CA ALA A 14 -32.26 -20.15 -11.30
C ALA A 14 -30.95 -19.99 -10.52
N ALA A 15 -30.02 -20.92 -10.72
CA ALA A 15 -28.64 -20.74 -10.29
C ALA A 15 -28.04 -19.59 -11.12
N TRP A 16 -27.91 -18.42 -10.52
CA TRP A 16 -27.11 -17.36 -11.07
C TRP A 16 -25.66 -17.84 -11.05
N LEU A 17 -25.18 -18.35 -12.17
CA LEU A 17 -23.75 -18.52 -12.41
C LEU A 17 -23.16 -17.12 -12.33
N HIS A 18 -22.49 -16.81 -11.22
CA HIS A 18 -21.65 -15.63 -11.14
C HIS A 18 -20.51 -15.89 -12.13
N ALA A 19 -20.52 -15.19 -13.24
CA ALA A 19 -19.36 -15.13 -14.12
C ALA A 19 -18.21 -14.58 -13.27
N GLY A 20 -17.01 -15.16 -13.39
CA GLY A 20 -15.79 -14.61 -12.77
C GLY A 20 -15.53 -13.18 -13.29
N PRO A 21 -14.52 -12.50 -12.74
CA PRO A 21 -14.16 -11.18 -13.22
C PRO A 21 -13.77 -11.23 -14.71
N ASP A 22 -14.06 -10.16 -15.43
CA ASP A 22 -13.59 -9.99 -16.81
C ASP A 22 -12.07 -10.07 -16.86
N ASN A 23 -11.55 -10.90 -17.79
CA ASN A 23 -10.11 -10.88 -18.06
C ASN A 23 -9.76 -9.68 -18.95
N VAL A 24 -8.99 -8.75 -18.41
CA VAL A 24 -8.57 -7.52 -19.12
C VAL A 24 -7.10 -7.57 -19.59
N SER A 25 -6.47 -8.75 -19.59
CA SER A 25 -5.05 -8.91 -19.99
C SER A 25 -4.78 -8.39 -21.39
N ASP A 26 -5.67 -8.67 -22.39
CA ASP A 26 -5.51 -8.18 -23.76
C ASP A 26 -5.57 -6.64 -23.88
N LEU A 27 -6.31 -5.99 -22.99
CA LEU A 27 -6.33 -4.52 -22.88
C LEU A 27 -5.00 -4.02 -22.33
N LEU A 28 -4.52 -4.66 -21.25
CA LEU A 28 -3.26 -4.30 -20.62
C LEU A 28 -2.06 -4.54 -21.51
N GLU A 29 -2.08 -5.61 -22.34
CA GLU A 29 -1.00 -5.91 -23.29
C GLU A 29 -0.77 -4.77 -24.28
N LYS A 30 -1.85 -4.16 -24.80
CA LYS A 30 -1.75 -2.99 -25.69
C LYS A 30 -1.09 -1.79 -25.01
N ILE A 31 -1.49 -1.52 -23.74
CA ILE A 31 -0.91 -0.44 -22.97
C ILE A 31 0.56 -0.72 -22.65
N ARG A 32 0.88 -1.96 -22.27
CA ARG A 32 2.24 -2.42 -22.01
C ARG A 32 3.14 -2.22 -23.24
N ASP A 33 2.64 -2.60 -24.43
CA ASP A 33 3.38 -2.45 -25.69
C ASP A 33 3.57 -0.97 -26.08
N GLU A 34 2.54 -0.12 -25.86
CA GLU A 34 2.62 1.32 -26.13
C GLU A 34 3.68 2.02 -25.26
N HIS A 35 3.86 1.57 -24.02
CA HIS A 35 4.82 2.14 -23.05
C HIS A 35 6.12 1.32 -22.95
N ASP A 36 6.26 0.22 -23.69
CA ASP A 36 7.44 -0.68 -23.70
C ASP A 36 7.90 -1.12 -22.29
N VAL A 37 6.94 -1.37 -21.37
CA VAL A 37 7.24 -1.81 -20.00
C VAL A 37 7.26 -3.34 -19.88
N PRO A 38 8.03 -3.92 -18.91
CA PRO A 38 8.23 -5.38 -18.85
C PRO A 38 6.96 -6.16 -18.52
N GLY A 39 6.19 -5.71 -17.55
CA GLY A 39 4.96 -6.36 -17.10
C GLY A 39 4.01 -5.39 -16.42
N LEU A 40 2.71 -5.63 -16.59
CA LEU A 40 1.63 -4.76 -16.12
C LEU A 40 0.49 -5.62 -15.59
N ALA A 41 -0.11 -5.21 -14.46
CA ALA A 41 -1.31 -5.82 -13.91
C ALA A 41 -2.29 -4.75 -13.44
N ALA A 42 -3.61 -5.05 -13.51
CA ALA A 42 -4.64 -4.16 -13.01
C ALA A 42 -5.87 -4.94 -12.55
N ALA A 43 -6.64 -4.33 -11.64
CA ALA A 43 -7.91 -4.87 -11.17
C ALA A 43 -8.92 -3.76 -10.86
N VAL A 44 -10.20 -4.11 -10.92
CA VAL A 44 -11.33 -3.24 -10.60
C VAL A 44 -12.23 -3.95 -9.59
N MET A 45 -12.54 -3.25 -8.51
CA MET A 45 -13.66 -3.59 -7.64
C MET A 45 -14.81 -2.64 -7.93
N ASP A 46 -15.99 -3.19 -8.03
CA ASP A 46 -17.24 -2.43 -8.20
C ASP A 46 -18.34 -3.07 -7.36
N GLU A 47 -19.05 -2.25 -6.57
CA GLU A 47 -20.06 -2.71 -5.60
C GLU A 47 -19.56 -3.87 -4.70
N GLY A 48 -18.30 -3.79 -4.24
CA GLY A 48 -17.68 -4.81 -3.37
C GLY A 48 -17.26 -6.11 -4.08
N LYS A 49 -17.35 -6.18 -5.42
CA LYS A 49 -17.01 -7.35 -6.22
C LYS A 49 -15.80 -7.09 -7.11
N LEU A 50 -14.96 -8.09 -7.26
CA LEU A 50 -13.90 -8.07 -8.27
C LEU A 50 -14.56 -8.28 -9.65
N VAL A 51 -14.67 -7.20 -10.44
CA VAL A 51 -15.35 -7.22 -11.75
C VAL A 51 -14.38 -7.33 -12.91
N ALA A 52 -13.12 -6.91 -12.73
CA ALA A 52 -12.07 -7.05 -13.73
C ALA A 52 -10.73 -7.40 -13.11
N LEU A 53 -9.97 -8.23 -13.80
CA LEU A 53 -8.62 -8.66 -13.40
C LEU A 53 -7.81 -8.97 -14.66
N GLY A 54 -6.58 -8.47 -14.73
CA GLY A 54 -5.66 -8.77 -15.82
C GLY A 54 -4.20 -8.63 -15.40
N ALA A 55 -3.34 -9.38 -16.10
CA ALA A 55 -1.89 -9.24 -16.02
C ALA A 55 -1.28 -9.66 -17.37
N CYS A 56 -0.19 -9.01 -17.77
CA CYS A 56 0.45 -9.25 -19.05
C CYS A 56 1.96 -8.96 -18.98
N GLY A 57 2.70 -9.38 -20.01
CA GLY A 57 4.14 -9.17 -20.11
C GLY A 57 4.95 -10.24 -19.39
N MET A 58 6.15 -9.90 -18.94
CA MET A 58 7.17 -10.83 -18.44
C MET A 58 7.55 -10.53 -17.00
N ARG A 59 7.81 -11.61 -16.24
CA ARG A 59 8.38 -11.49 -14.86
C ARG A 59 9.77 -10.87 -14.86
N SER A 60 10.49 -10.98 -15.98
CA SER A 60 11.83 -10.39 -16.17
C SER A 60 12.06 -10.08 -17.64
N ALA A 61 12.51 -8.88 -17.97
CA ALA A 61 12.84 -8.48 -19.35
C ALA A 61 13.94 -9.32 -20.00
N ALA A 62 14.77 -10.01 -19.18
CA ALA A 62 15.85 -10.87 -19.67
C ALA A 62 15.41 -12.31 -19.94
N ARG A 63 14.20 -12.72 -19.63
CA ARG A 63 13.73 -14.12 -19.71
C ARG A 63 12.27 -14.21 -20.14
N VAL A 64 11.97 -15.18 -21.00
CA VAL A 64 10.60 -15.45 -21.47
C VAL A 64 9.86 -16.27 -20.40
N VAL A 65 9.43 -15.59 -19.34
CA VAL A 65 8.58 -16.15 -18.27
C VAL A 65 7.42 -15.16 -18.08
N PRO A 66 6.22 -15.50 -18.56
CA PRO A 66 5.08 -14.58 -18.49
C PRO A 66 4.64 -14.32 -17.05
N VAL A 67 4.13 -13.13 -16.79
CA VAL A 67 3.40 -12.82 -15.55
C VAL A 67 2.09 -13.58 -15.51
N LEU A 68 1.65 -13.91 -14.30
CA LEU A 68 0.39 -14.61 -14.02
C LEU A 68 -0.53 -13.70 -13.19
N LEU A 69 -1.83 -14.00 -13.18
CA LEU A 69 -2.85 -13.22 -12.45
C LEU A 69 -2.64 -13.21 -10.93
N ASP A 70 -1.99 -14.23 -10.38
CA ASP A 70 -1.67 -14.38 -8.96
C ASP A 70 -0.25 -13.92 -8.58
N ASP A 71 0.51 -13.38 -9.54
CA ASP A 71 1.81 -12.80 -9.26
C ASP A 71 1.68 -11.61 -8.31
N LYS A 72 2.71 -11.46 -7.48
CA LYS A 72 2.82 -10.42 -6.47
C LYS A 72 3.59 -9.22 -7.02
N TRP A 73 3.11 -8.04 -6.68
CA TRP A 73 3.68 -6.77 -7.10
C TRP A 73 4.10 -6.00 -5.86
N HIS A 74 5.27 -5.38 -5.92
CA HIS A 74 5.70 -4.48 -4.86
C HIS A 74 4.87 -3.19 -4.93
N LEU A 75 4.40 -2.70 -3.79
CA LEU A 75 3.44 -1.61 -3.72
C LEU A 75 4.05 -0.27 -3.29
N GLY A 76 5.34 -0.29 -2.94
CA GLY A 76 6.04 0.91 -2.52
C GLY A 76 5.28 1.70 -1.46
N SER A 77 5.19 2.98 -1.66
CA SER A 77 4.55 3.92 -0.72
C SER A 77 3.05 3.73 -0.51
N CYS A 78 2.34 2.88 -1.29
CA CYS A 78 0.99 2.47 -0.92
C CYS A 78 0.95 1.78 0.46
N THR A 79 2.09 1.24 0.92
CA THR A 79 2.31 0.72 2.29
C THR A 79 1.94 1.73 3.37
N LYS A 80 2.15 3.03 3.13
CA LYS A 80 1.86 4.09 4.10
C LYS A 80 0.42 4.09 4.59
N SER A 81 -0.53 3.88 3.69
CA SER A 81 -1.95 3.78 4.05
C SER A 81 -2.23 2.57 4.96
N MET A 82 -1.47 1.47 4.77
CA MET A 82 -1.59 0.27 5.58
C MET A 82 -1.00 0.48 6.98
N THR A 83 0.15 1.15 7.09
CA THR A 83 0.74 1.56 8.38
C THR A 83 -0.19 2.52 9.14
N ALA A 84 -0.80 3.48 8.44
CA ALA A 84 -1.78 4.38 9.06
C ALA A 84 -3.04 3.63 9.53
N SER A 85 -3.48 2.59 8.79
CA SER A 85 -4.58 1.73 9.19
C SER A 85 -4.24 0.91 10.44
N LEU A 86 -3.02 0.36 10.54
CA LEU A 86 -2.52 -0.28 11.75
C LEU A 86 -2.48 0.70 12.94
N ALA A 87 -2.02 1.93 12.71
CA ALA A 87 -2.05 2.98 13.73
C ALA A 87 -3.47 3.23 14.25
N ALA A 88 -4.46 3.30 13.34
CA ALA A 88 -5.86 3.46 13.72
C ALA A 88 -6.39 2.28 14.58
N MET A 89 -5.98 1.04 14.27
CA MET A 89 -6.34 -0.13 15.06
C MET A 89 -5.75 -0.05 16.48
N LEU A 90 -4.48 0.32 16.62
CA LEU A 90 -3.85 0.47 17.93
C LEU A 90 -4.44 1.65 18.72
N VAL A 91 -4.88 2.71 18.04
CA VAL A 91 -5.62 3.83 18.68
C VAL A 91 -6.99 3.36 19.17
N GLU A 92 -7.73 2.57 18.41
CA GLU A 92 -9.02 2.01 18.85
C GLU A 92 -8.88 1.05 20.04
N ASP A 93 -7.78 0.31 20.11
CA ASP A 93 -7.44 -0.55 21.24
C ASP A 93 -6.97 0.23 22.47
N GLY A 94 -6.72 1.53 22.35
CA GLY A 94 -6.25 2.39 23.42
C GLY A 94 -4.75 2.21 23.76
N LEU A 95 -3.98 1.55 22.88
CA LEU A 95 -2.55 1.31 23.07
C LEU A 95 -1.71 2.54 22.75
N ILE A 96 -2.19 3.42 21.87
CA ILE A 96 -1.59 4.70 21.50
C ILE A 96 -2.70 5.71 21.19
N ARG A 97 -2.37 6.98 21.11
CA ARG A 97 -3.28 8.05 20.69
C ARG A 97 -2.70 8.79 19.49
N TRP A 98 -3.54 9.43 18.69
CA TRP A 98 -3.08 10.27 17.57
C TRP A 98 -2.12 11.38 18.01
N ASN A 99 -2.35 11.93 19.19
CA ASN A 99 -1.52 12.98 19.80
C ASN A 99 -0.43 12.43 20.74
N THR A 100 -0.23 11.11 20.82
CA THR A 100 0.93 10.56 21.54
C THR A 100 2.20 11.04 20.89
N THR A 101 3.12 11.57 21.69
CA THR A 101 4.37 12.16 21.20
C THR A 101 5.51 11.12 21.16
N ILE A 102 6.55 11.42 20.37
CA ILE A 102 7.77 10.62 20.33
C ILE A 102 8.39 10.51 21.73
N GLY A 103 8.46 11.63 22.47
CA GLY A 103 9.01 11.63 23.84
C GLY A 103 8.20 10.81 24.83
N GLU A 104 6.87 10.70 24.67
CA GLU A 104 6.03 9.81 25.50
C GLU A 104 6.30 8.33 25.21
N ILE A 105 6.56 7.97 23.96
CA ILE A 105 6.79 6.57 23.55
C ILE A 105 8.23 6.11 23.85
N PHE A 106 9.19 7.03 23.77
CA PHE A 106 10.62 6.74 23.95
C PHE A 106 11.23 7.54 25.11
N PRO A 107 10.72 7.36 26.36
CA PRO A 107 11.18 8.11 27.52
C PRO A 107 12.65 7.81 27.88
N ASP A 108 13.13 6.59 27.62
CA ASP A 108 14.49 6.16 27.93
C ASP A 108 15.54 6.79 27.00
N GLU A 109 15.12 7.18 25.79
CA GLU A 109 15.97 7.77 24.75
C GLU A 109 15.91 9.31 24.73
N ILE A 110 15.12 9.91 25.63
CA ILE A 110 14.81 11.34 25.59
C ILE A 110 16.04 12.24 25.77
N GLU A 111 17.06 11.76 26.48
CA GLU A 111 18.29 12.53 26.71
C GLU A 111 19.20 12.57 25.47
N GLU A 112 19.18 11.51 24.64
CA GLU A 112 19.96 11.42 23.42
C GLU A 112 19.23 12.01 22.20
N MET A 113 17.93 12.21 22.32
CA MET A 113 17.04 12.74 21.26
C MET A 113 17.19 14.25 21.17
N ASP A 114 17.28 14.78 19.93
CA ASP A 114 17.13 16.22 19.73
C ASP A 114 15.77 16.69 20.28
N HIS A 115 15.81 17.76 21.07
CA HIS A 115 14.65 18.25 21.82
C HIS A 115 13.43 18.58 20.92
N ALA A 116 13.65 18.92 19.64
CA ALA A 116 12.59 19.28 18.73
C ALA A 116 11.71 18.07 18.32
N TRP A 117 12.16 16.84 18.52
CA TRP A 117 11.37 15.65 18.28
C TRP A 117 10.40 15.30 19.41
N ARG A 118 10.69 15.76 20.65
CA ARG A 118 9.99 15.29 21.85
C ARG A 118 8.48 15.44 21.78
N ASP A 119 8.01 16.55 21.22
CA ASP A 119 6.60 16.90 21.12
C ASP A 119 5.97 16.53 19.76
N VAL A 120 6.71 15.88 18.86
CA VAL A 120 6.17 15.42 17.57
C VAL A 120 5.21 14.27 17.79
N THR A 121 4.00 14.40 17.28
CA THR A 121 2.92 13.43 17.48
C THR A 121 2.88 12.38 16.34
N LEU A 122 2.30 11.21 16.66
CA LEU A 122 2.01 10.17 15.66
C LEU A 122 1.25 10.74 14.46
N GLU A 123 0.21 11.55 14.69
CA GLU A 123 -0.54 12.21 13.62
C GLU A 123 0.35 13.06 12.73
N GLN A 124 1.22 13.90 13.32
CA GLN A 124 2.11 14.75 12.54
C GLN A 124 3.05 13.95 11.63
N LEU A 125 3.52 12.79 12.06
CA LEU A 125 4.35 11.90 11.23
C LEU A 125 3.54 11.34 10.05
N LEU A 126 2.34 10.82 10.32
CA LEU A 126 1.51 10.16 9.30
C LEU A 126 0.94 11.13 8.24
N VAL A 127 0.78 12.42 8.58
CA VAL A 127 0.37 13.46 7.62
C VAL A 127 1.55 14.26 7.06
N HIS A 128 2.78 13.77 7.23
CA HIS A 128 4.00 14.39 6.72
C HIS A 128 4.29 15.81 7.25
N ARG A 129 3.94 16.08 8.52
CA ARG A 129 4.19 17.35 9.21
C ARG A 129 5.08 17.22 10.45
N GLY A 130 5.72 16.06 10.65
CA GLY A 130 6.63 15.83 11.77
C GLY A 130 7.99 16.52 11.65
N GLY A 131 8.32 17.10 10.48
CA GLY A 131 9.64 17.70 10.22
C GLY A 131 10.72 16.68 9.86
N ALA A 132 10.35 15.42 9.64
CA ALA A 132 11.28 14.38 9.22
C ALA A 132 11.80 14.64 7.78
N PRO A 133 13.06 14.28 7.48
CA PRO A 133 13.62 14.46 6.15
C PRO A 133 12.88 13.60 5.11
N HIS A 134 12.85 14.09 3.86
CA HIS A 134 12.29 13.35 2.73
C HIS A 134 13.08 12.05 2.51
N GLU A 135 14.37 12.18 2.31
CA GLU A 135 15.30 11.06 2.20
C GLU A 135 16.07 10.86 3.50
N PRO A 136 16.41 9.61 3.85
CA PRO A 136 17.24 9.38 5.02
C PRO A 136 18.64 10.00 4.87
N PRO A 137 19.26 10.44 5.98
CA PRO A 137 20.67 10.80 5.98
C PRO A 137 21.52 9.64 5.43
N LYS A 138 22.49 9.99 4.55
CA LYS A 138 23.24 9.00 3.78
C LYS A 138 23.93 7.95 4.66
N ASP A 139 24.54 8.37 5.75
CA ASP A 139 25.22 7.50 6.70
C ASP A 139 24.28 6.48 7.35
N LEU A 140 23.08 6.91 7.75
CA LEU A 140 22.05 6.03 8.30
C LEU A 140 21.48 5.08 7.24
N TYR A 141 21.34 5.55 6.01
CA TYR A 141 20.86 4.73 4.91
C TYR A 141 21.89 3.66 4.49
N ASP A 142 23.16 4.05 4.37
CA ASP A 142 24.25 3.12 4.06
C ASP A 142 24.38 2.01 5.14
N GLU A 143 24.13 2.35 6.41
CA GLU A 143 24.10 1.35 7.49
C GLU A 143 22.88 0.44 7.39
N ALA A 144 21.70 1.01 7.16
CA ALA A 144 20.45 0.26 7.01
C ALA A 144 20.50 -0.73 5.82
N LEU A 145 21.23 -0.40 4.74
CA LEU A 145 21.39 -1.29 3.59
C LEU A 145 22.18 -2.57 3.90
N LYS A 146 22.90 -2.64 5.01
CA LYS A 146 23.58 -3.88 5.44
C LYS A 146 22.57 -4.95 5.86
N GLN A 147 21.37 -4.57 6.27
CA GLN A 147 20.25 -5.43 6.66
C GLN A 147 20.66 -6.51 7.68
N GLU A 148 21.45 -6.13 8.67
CA GLU A 148 21.93 -7.03 9.73
C GLU A 148 20.92 -7.10 10.88
N GLY A 149 20.54 -8.31 11.29
CA GLY A 149 19.62 -8.55 12.41
C GLY A 149 18.12 -8.54 12.03
N GLU A 150 17.27 -8.61 13.04
CA GLU A 150 15.81 -8.63 12.87
C GLU A 150 15.28 -7.26 12.43
N PRO A 151 14.23 -7.20 11.58
CA PRO A 151 13.66 -5.93 11.08
C PRO A 151 13.36 -4.89 12.16
N ILE A 152 12.83 -5.30 13.31
CA ILE A 152 12.52 -4.41 14.44
C ILE A 152 13.80 -3.76 15.01
N LEU A 153 14.90 -4.49 15.09
CA LEU A 153 16.19 -3.95 15.58
C LEU A 153 16.81 -2.99 14.57
N GLN A 154 16.81 -3.36 13.28
CA GLN A 154 17.28 -2.48 12.21
C GLN A 154 16.51 -1.16 12.19
N ARG A 155 15.16 -1.22 12.34
CA ARG A 155 14.30 -0.03 12.41
C ARG A 155 14.60 0.81 13.63
N TRP A 156 14.80 0.15 14.77
CA TRP A 156 15.14 0.84 16.02
C TRP A 156 16.48 1.60 15.92
N GLU A 157 17.54 0.95 15.40
CA GLU A 157 18.84 1.59 15.18
C GLU A 157 18.74 2.78 14.22
N PHE A 158 18.02 2.59 13.11
CA PHE A 158 17.79 3.66 12.14
C PHE A 158 17.04 4.84 12.76
N VAL A 159 15.96 4.58 13.47
CA VAL A 159 15.11 5.61 14.10
C VAL A 159 15.87 6.35 15.19
N THR A 160 16.59 5.66 16.06
CA THR A 160 17.40 6.32 17.11
C THR A 160 18.52 7.18 16.50
N GLY A 161 19.16 6.72 15.44
CA GLY A 161 20.14 7.53 14.69
C GLY A 161 19.52 8.79 14.10
N LEU A 162 18.28 8.67 13.58
CA LEU A 162 17.54 9.80 13.01
C LEU A 162 17.12 10.81 14.09
N LEU A 163 16.62 10.33 15.23
CA LEU A 163 16.15 11.19 16.32
C LEU A 163 17.27 11.94 17.05
N ARG A 164 18.53 11.52 16.94
CA ARG A 164 19.70 12.27 17.42
C ARG A 164 20.01 13.51 16.57
N GLN A 165 19.54 13.58 15.34
CA GLN A 165 19.70 14.71 14.44
C GLN A 165 18.46 15.62 14.53
N PRO A 166 18.60 16.94 14.40
CA PRO A 166 17.42 17.82 14.43
C PRO A 166 16.51 17.56 13.22
N PRO A 167 15.19 17.76 13.36
CA PRO A 167 14.28 17.72 12.22
C PRO A 167 14.68 18.77 11.17
N VAL A 168 14.49 18.46 9.89
CA VAL A 168 14.89 19.37 8.78
C VAL A 168 14.05 20.63 8.69
N LYS A 169 12.87 20.63 9.32
CA LYS A 169 11.99 21.80 9.52
C LYS A 169 11.33 21.71 10.89
N PRO A 170 10.96 22.85 11.49
CA PRO A 170 10.21 22.84 12.73
C PRO A 170 8.91 22.01 12.57
N PRO A 171 8.65 21.04 13.47
CA PRO A 171 7.46 20.19 13.41
C PRO A 171 6.16 21.02 13.36
N GLY A 172 5.16 20.55 12.64
CA GLY A 172 3.88 21.20 12.45
C GLY A 172 3.87 22.35 11.42
N THR A 173 5.02 22.84 10.96
CA THR A 173 5.10 24.06 10.13
C THR A 173 5.07 23.82 8.62
N HIS A 174 5.71 22.74 8.15
CA HIS A 174 5.83 22.40 6.73
C HIS A 174 5.29 21.00 6.46
N TRP A 175 4.73 20.80 5.28
CA TRP A 175 4.49 19.49 4.73
C TRP A 175 5.73 19.01 3.99
N ILE A 176 6.28 17.86 4.39
CA ILE A 176 7.44 17.23 3.74
C ILE A 176 7.12 15.75 3.66
N TYR A 177 6.87 15.24 2.45
CA TYR A 177 6.72 13.81 2.24
C TYR A 177 7.96 13.08 2.74
N SER A 178 7.79 12.04 3.59
CA SER A 178 8.91 11.46 4.33
C SER A 178 8.70 9.98 4.63
N ASP A 179 9.58 9.13 4.11
CA ASP A 179 9.69 7.72 4.50
C ASP A 179 10.25 7.59 5.92
N CYS A 180 11.16 8.48 6.30
CA CYS A 180 11.70 8.55 7.66
C CYS A 180 10.60 8.80 8.70
N GLY A 181 9.61 9.65 8.37
CA GLY A 181 8.47 9.90 9.25
C GLY A 181 7.63 8.64 9.50
N TYR A 182 7.44 7.82 8.47
CA TYR A 182 6.73 6.54 8.60
C TYR A 182 7.57 5.46 9.29
N ALA A 183 8.90 5.47 9.14
CA ALA A 183 9.79 4.61 9.94
C ALA A 183 9.68 4.93 11.44
N ILE A 184 9.70 6.23 11.81
CA ILE A 184 9.48 6.66 13.20
C ILE A 184 8.09 6.24 13.69
N ALA A 185 7.04 6.49 12.90
CA ALA A 185 5.69 6.06 13.24
C ALA A 185 5.62 4.53 13.43
N GLY A 186 6.23 3.73 12.56
CA GLY A 186 6.33 2.28 12.71
C GLY A 186 6.97 1.85 14.02
N ALA A 187 8.11 2.45 14.39
CA ALA A 187 8.77 2.19 15.68
C ALA A 187 7.90 2.59 16.87
N MET A 188 7.13 3.69 16.76
CA MET A 188 6.14 4.06 17.80
C MET A 188 5.05 3.00 17.94
N LEU A 189 4.56 2.44 16.83
CA LEU A 189 3.56 1.37 16.83
C LEU A 189 4.12 0.07 17.43
N GLU A 190 5.36 -0.29 17.12
CA GLU A 190 6.05 -1.45 17.73
C GLU A 190 6.18 -1.31 19.24
N ARG A 191 6.60 -0.15 19.70
CA ARG A 191 6.71 0.11 21.15
C ARG A 191 5.35 0.07 21.85
N ALA A 192 4.30 0.61 21.21
CA ALA A 192 2.95 0.62 21.76
C ALA A 192 2.26 -0.75 21.69
N GLY A 193 2.46 -1.51 20.61
CA GLY A 193 1.85 -2.83 20.39
C GLY A 193 2.65 -3.97 21.02
N GLY A 194 3.94 -3.78 21.29
CA GLY A 194 4.82 -4.81 21.87
C GLY A 194 5.25 -5.91 20.90
N GLU A 195 5.03 -5.74 19.60
CA GLU A 195 5.31 -6.70 18.54
C GLU A 195 5.96 -6.02 17.33
N PRO A 196 6.75 -6.75 16.49
CA PRO A 196 7.25 -6.21 15.23
C PRO A 196 6.11 -5.70 14.34
N TRP A 197 6.36 -4.60 13.61
CA TRP A 197 5.38 -4.01 12.70
C TRP A 197 4.88 -5.03 11.66
N GLU A 198 5.76 -5.86 11.14
CA GLU A 198 5.45 -6.91 10.17
C GLU A 198 4.47 -7.95 10.73
N ASP A 199 4.62 -8.33 11.97
CA ASP A 199 3.75 -9.32 12.63
C ASP A 199 2.39 -8.71 12.94
N MET A 200 2.34 -7.48 13.44
CA MET A 200 1.10 -6.73 13.62
C MET A 200 0.36 -6.54 12.29
N MET A 201 1.07 -6.20 11.20
CA MET A 201 0.47 -6.07 9.87
C MET A 201 -0.17 -7.39 9.40
N ARG A 202 0.52 -8.52 9.58
CA ARG A 202 -0.04 -9.85 9.25
C ARG A 202 -1.28 -10.14 10.09
N ALA A 203 -1.15 -10.09 11.41
CA ALA A 203 -2.19 -10.55 12.32
C ALA A 203 -3.42 -9.63 12.34
N ARG A 204 -3.22 -8.31 12.22
CA ARG A 204 -4.31 -7.33 12.40
C ARG A 204 -4.92 -6.82 11.09
N LEU A 205 -4.16 -6.85 9.99
CA LEU A 205 -4.63 -6.33 8.71
C LEU A 205 -4.75 -7.42 7.63
N PHE A 206 -3.66 -8.14 7.32
CA PHE A 206 -3.65 -9.04 6.17
C PHE A 206 -4.53 -10.26 6.36
N GLU A 207 -4.39 -10.98 7.46
CA GLU A 207 -5.17 -12.19 7.75
C GLU A 207 -6.67 -11.91 7.89
N PRO A 208 -7.10 -10.89 8.67
CA PRO A 208 -8.53 -10.61 8.81
C PRO A 208 -9.20 -10.13 7.51
N LEU A 209 -8.45 -9.47 6.60
CA LEU A 209 -8.94 -9.07 5.28
C LEU A 209 -8.80 -10.18 4.24
N GLY A 210 -8.14 -11.29 4.56
CA GLY A 210 -7.91 -12.40 3.65
C GLY A 210 -6.92 -12.08 2.53
N LEU A 211 -5.95 -11.18 2.76
CA LEU A 211 -4.90 -10.79 1.82
C LEU A 211 -3.77 -11.83 1.85
N LYS A 212 -4.05 -13.00 1.30
CA LYS A 212 -3.20 -14.19 1.44
C LYS A 212 -1.85 -14.10 0.75
N SER A 213 -1.74 -13.23 -0.25
CA SER A 213 -0.51 -13.03 -1.02
C SER A 213 0.38 -11.94 -0.43
N ALA A 214 -0.11 -11.19 0.56
CA ALA A 214 0.62 -10.08 1.16
C ALA A 214 1.88 -10.53 1.90
N GLY A 215 2.94 -9.76 1.73
CA GLY A 215 4.23 -9.96 2.37
C GLY A 215 5.07 -8.69 2.31
N PHE A 216 6.33 -8.81 2.64
CA PHE A 216 7.28 -7.69 2.71
C PHE A 216 8.54 -8.00 1.91
N GLY A 217 9.17 -6.94 1.39
CA GLY A 217 10.37 -7.07 0.60
C GLY A 217 10.11 -7.41 -0.88
N ALA A 218 11.17 -7.81 -1.59
CA ALA A 218 11.06 -8.25 -2.97
C ALA A 218 10.13 -9.45 -3.10
N PRO A 219 9.18 -9.48 -4.08
CA PRO A 219 8.17 -10.55 -4.18
C PRO A 219 8.75 -11.95 -4.45
N ALA A 220 9.85 -12.03 -5.23
CA ALA A 220 10.42 -13.29 -5.69
C ALA A 220 11.35 -13.93 -4.64
N THR A 221 11.41 -15.26 -4.65
CA THR A 221 12.36 -16.00 -3.82
C THR A 221 13.79 -15.84 -4.35
N VAL A 222 14.76 -15.63 -3.44
CA VAL A 222 16.17 -15.52 -3.80
C VAL A 222 16.60 -16.70 -4.68
N GLY A 223 17.22 -16.40 -5.81
CA GLY A 223 17.68 -17.37 -6.80
C GLY A 223 16.59 -17.96 -7.70
N LYS A 224 15.33 -17.52 -7.61
CA LYS A 224 14.21 -17.99 -8.43
C LYS A 224 13.51 -16.85 -9.17
N LEU A 225 12.92 -17.19 -10.33
CA LEU A 225 11.99 -16.32 -11.08
C LEU A 225 10.56 -16.83 -10.88
N ASP A 226 10.16 -17.04 -9.64
CA ASP A 226 8.84 -17.54 -9.24
C ASP A 226 7.80 -16.42 -9.07
N GLN A 227 8.25 -15.17 -9.06
CA GLN A 227 7.45 -13.95 -9.06
C GLN A 227 8.13 -12.90 -9.96
N PRO A 228 7.47 -11.79 -10.34
CA PRO A 228 8.09 -10.68 -11.05
C PRO A 228 9.32 -10.15 -10.32
N TRP A 229 10.38 -9.91 -11.08
CA TRP A 229 11.54 -9.13 -10.63
C TRP A 229 11.29 -7.66 -10.93
N GLY A 230 11.81 -6.79 -10.09
CA GLY A 230 11.85 -5.38 -10.37
C GLY A 230 12.88 -5.04 -11.45
N HIS A 231 12.77 -3.86 -12.04
CA HIS A 231 13.67 -3.44 -13.12
C HIS A 231 14.18 -2.02 -12.87
N HIS A 232 15.49 -1.84 -12.98
CA HIS A 232 16.11 -0.54 -13.06
C HIS A 232 16.17 -0.01 -14.50
N GLY A 233 16.13 1.30 -14.63
CA GLY A 233 16.29 2.04 -15.88
C GLY A 233 15.16 3.05 -16.06
N TYR A 234 15.53 4.25 -16.51
CA TYR A 234 14.57 5.31 -16.82
C TYR A 234 13.95 5.15 -18.21
N GLU A 235 14.57 4.33 -19.07
CA GLU A 235 14.14 4.04 -20.43
C GLU A 235 14.51 2.58 -20.80
N PRO A 236 13.80 1.94 -21.74
CA PRO A 236 14.22 0.64 -22.27
C PRO A 236 15.64 0.67 -22.88
N PRO A 237 16.42 -0.42 -22.78
CA PRO A 237 16.05 -1.70 -22.22
C PRO A 237 16.16 -1.73 -20.69
N PHE A 238 15.10 -2.16 -20.02
CA PHE A 238 15.06 -2.28 -18.57
C PHE A 238 15.98 -3.40 -18.05
N LYS A 239 16.70 -3.13 -16.98
CA LYS A 239 17.62 -4.09 -16.37
C LYS A 239 16.94 -4.79 -15.19
N PRO A 240 16.66 -6.11 -15.29
CA PRO A 240 16.04 -6.84 -14.18
C PRO A 240 16.97 -6.94 -12.98
N VAL A 241 16.40 -6.78 -11.79
CA VAL A 241 17.06 -6.89 -10.49
C VAL A 241 16.63 -8.22 -9.85
N PRO A 242 17.54 -9.19 -9.70
CA PRO A 242 17.21 -10.44 -9.03
C PRO A 242 16.90 -10.20 -7.55
N PRO A 243 16.02 -11.01 -6.92
CA PRO A 243 15.70 -10.86 -5.51
C PRO A 243 16.92 -11.01 -4.61
N GLY A 244 17.07 -10.12 -3.64
CA GLY A 244 18.17 -10.01 -2.71
C GLY A 244 18.10 -8.69 -1.97
N PRO A 245 19.12 -8.35 -1.16
CA PRO A 245 19.15 -7.11 -0.39
C PRO A 245 18.99 -5.84 -1.23
N ASP A 246 19.52 -5.85 -2.47
CA ASP A 246 19.45 -4.71 -3.39
C ASP A 246 18.11 -4.62 -4.16
N ALA A 247 17.20 -5.57 -3.95
CA ALA A 247 15.93 -5.63 -4.68
C ALA A 247 14.77 -4.93 -3.95
N ASP A 248 15.05 -4.26 -2.83
CA ASP A 248 14.07 -3.47 -2.07
C ASP A 248 14.75 -2.46 -1.14
N TYR A 249 13.95 -1.60 -0.54
CA TYR A 249 14.35 -0.77 0.59
C TYR A 249 14.70 -1.61 1.82
N PRO A 250 15.59 -1.12 2.71
CA PRO A 250 15.93 -1.83 3.92
C PRO A 250 14.70 -1.97 4.84
N PRO A 251 14.62 -3.06 5.65
CA PRO A 251 13.51 -3.31 6.57
C PRO A 251 13.25 -2.18 7.58
N SER A 252 14.23 -1.33 7.85
CA SER A 252 14.06 -0.11 8.65
C SER A 252 13.02 0.85 8.06
N LEU A 253 12.86 0.89 6.73
CA LEU A 253 11.84 1.65 6.01
C LEU A 253 10.57 0.84 5.72
N GLY A 254 10.44 -0.37 6.27
CA GLY A 254 9.28 -1.25 6.09
C GLY A 254 7.94 -0.53 6.18
N PRO A 255 7.67 0.22 7.26
CA PRO A 255 6.40 0.94 7.45
C PRO A 255 6.08 1.99 6.38
N ALA A 256 7.08 2.43 5.63
CA ALA A 256 6.92 3.39 4.56
C ALA A 256 6.63 2.74 3.20
N ALA A 257 7.26 1.56 2.88
CA ALA A 257 7.34 1.19 1.46
C ALA A 257 7.54 -0.29 1.09
N THR A 258 7.53 -1.28 1.99
CA THR A 258 8.00 -2.65 1.63
C THR A 258 6.92 -3.70 1.41
N VAL A 259 5.63 -3.35 1.43
CA VAL A 259 4.56 -4.33 1.20
C VAL A 259 4.49 -4.75 -0.26
N HIS A 260 4.34 -6.07 -0.49
CA HIS A 260 3.96 -6.63 -1.77
C HIS A 260 2.70 -7.50 -1.64
N MET A 261 1.91 -7.62 -2.70
CA MET A 261 0.80 -8.57 -2.80
C MET A 261 0.33 -8.74 -4.25
N SER A 262 -0.56 -9.70 -4.49
CA SER A 262 -1.21 -9.84 -5.79
C SER A 262 -2.12 -8.65 -6.07
N ILE A 263 -2.33 -8.36 -7.37
CA ILE A 263 -3.18 -7.24 -7.77
C ILE A 263 -4.63 -7.42 -7.27
N ALA A 264 -5.11 -8.67 -7.12
CA ALA A 264 -6.43 -8.95 -6.57
C ALA A 264 -6.52 -8.65 -5.07
N ASP A 265 -5.48 -8.97 -4.28
CA ASP A 265 -5.43 -8.62 -2.86
C ASP A 265 -5.27 -7.12 -2.66
N PHE A 266 -4.52 -6.44 -3.53
CA PHE A 266 -4.40 -4.99 -3.52
C PHE A 266 -5.76 -4.30 -3.78
N ALA A 267 -6.54 -4.82 -4.74
CA ALA A 267 -7.90 -4.33 -4.99
C ALA A 267 -8.83 -4.57 -3.79
N ARG A 268 -8.72 -5.73 -3.09
CA ARG A 268 -9.50 -6.00 -1.87
C ARG A 268 -9.14 -5.05 -0.73
N TYR A 269 -7.85 -4.73 -0.56
CA TYR A 269 -7.42 -3.73 0.41
C TYR A 269 -8.01 -2.35 0.09
N ALA A 270 -7.95 -1.92 -1.16
CA ALA A 270 -8.56 -0.68 -1.61
C ALA A 270 -10.07 -0.66 -1.37
N GLN A 271 -10.78 -1.76 -1.68
CA GLN A 271 -12.21 -1.89 -1.44
C GLN A 271 -12.57 -1.80 0.04
N TRP A 272 -11.76 -2.38 0.94
CA TRP A 272 -12.00 -2.25 2.38
C TRP A 272 -12.05 -0.79 2.85
N HIS A 273 -11.20 0.09 2.29
CA HIS A 273 -11.27 1.53 2.55
C HIS A 273 -12.52 2.19 1.94
N VAL A 274 -12.94 1.74 0.76
CA VAL A 274 -14.21 2.18 0.14
C VAL A 274 -15.40 1.81 1.03
N ASP A 275 -15.47 0.55 1.46
CA ASP A 275 -16.52 0.03 2.34
C ASP A 275 -16.59 0.79 3.67
N GLY A 276 -15.43 0.99 4.32
CA GLY A 276 -15.32 1.74 5.57
C GLY A 276 -15.76 3.21 5.44
N ALA A 277 -15.41 3.88 4.34
CA ALA A 277 -15.86 5.24 4.06
C ALA A 277 -17.39 5.33 3.81
N ARG A 278 -18.02 4.23 3.41
CA ARG A 278 -19.47 4.09 3.21
C ARG A 278 -20.22 3.64 4.46
N GLY A 279 -19.50 3.27 5.53
CA GLY A 279 -20.07 2.84 6.80
C GLY A 279 -20.16 1.31 6.99
N ASP A 280 -19.67 0.50 6.04
CA ASP A 280 -19.45 -0.94 6.26
C ASP A 280 -18.10 -1.14 6.92
N CYS A 281 -18.12 -1.07 8.26
CA CYS A 281 -16.92 -0.98 9.09
C CYS A 281 -16.49 -2.36 9.58
N ARG A 282 -15.54 -2.98 8.86
CA ARG A 282 -14.81 -4.15 9.32
C ARG A 282 -13.44 -3.72 9.86
N LEU A 283 -13.02 -4.27 10.98
CA LEU A 283 -11.73 -4.05 11.68
C LEU A 283 -11.54 -2.65 12.27
N LEU A 284 -12.14 -1.61 11.71
CA LEU A 284 -12.07 -0.23 12.17
C LEU A 284 -13.47 0.38 12.23
N LYS A 285 -13.68 1.33 13.14
CA LYS A 285 -14.91 2.12 13.24
C LYS A 285 -14.98 3.19 12.14
N ALA A 286 -16.18 3.65 11.82
CA ALA A 286 -16.41 4.73 10.85
C ALA A 286 -15.59 6.00 11.16
N ALA A 287 -15.45 6.35 12.44
CA ALA A 287 -14.68 7.51 12.88
C ALA A 287 -13.20 7.38 12.51
N SER A 288 -12.62 6.17 12.57
CA SER A 288 -11.23 5.92 12.20
C SER A 288 -11.03 6.01 10.69
N PHE A 289 -11.94 5.46 9.87
CA PHE A 289 -11.90 5.66 8.42
C PHE A 289 -12.01 7.15 8.06
N HIS A 290 -12.93 7.87 8.70
CA HIS A 290 -13.04 9.32 8.50
C HIS A 290 -11.73 10.05 8.84
N LYS A 291 -11.09 9.70 9.96
CA LYS A 291 -9.81 10.29 10.37
C LYS A 291 -8.70 9.99 9.38
N LEU A 292 -8.59 8.74 8.90
CA LEU A 292 -7.59 8.32 7.93
C LEU A 292 -7.74 9.02 6.58
N HIS A 293 -8.98 9.36 6.18
CA HIS A 293 -9.31 9.92 4.86
C HIS A 293 -9.47 11.44 4.86
N THR A 294 -9.39 12.09 6.03
CA THR A 294 -9.58 13.54 6.12
C THR A 294 -8.24 14.24 6.31
N PRO A 295 -7.79 15.01 5.32
CA PRO A 295 -6.56 15.77 5.45
C PRO A 295 -6.72 16.90 6.47
N PRO A 296 -5.64 17.37 7.10
CA PRO A 296 -5.65 18.58 7.89
C PRO A 296 -6.10 19.80 7.06
N ASP A 297 -6.64 20.82 7.71
CA ASP A 297 -7.12 22.03 7.06
C ASP A 297 -6.07 22.65 6.12
N GLY A 298 -6.49 22.95 4.89
CA GLY A 298 -5.63 23.50 3.85
C GLY A 298 -4.62 22.53 3.24
N GLN A 299 -4.76 21.23 3.48
CA GLN A 299 -3.95 20.17 2.92
C GLN A 299 -4.79 19.29 1.97
N ASP A 300 -4.11 18.55 1.11
CA ASP A 300 -4.69 17.55 0.23
C ASP A 300 -4.12 16.13 0.46
N TYR A 301 -3.36 15.96 1.55
CA TYR A 301 -2.81 14.67 1.97
C TYR A 301 -3.26 14.35 3.41
N ALA A 302 -3.94 13.23 3.54
CA ALA A 302 -4.35 12.63 4.81
C ALA A 302 -3.31 11.58 5.28
N MET A 303 -3.71 10.59 6.06
CA MET A 303 -2.79 9.56 6.57
C MET A 303 -2.61 8.44 5.54
N GLY A 304 -1.62 8.57 4.66
CA GLY A 304 -1.35 7.62 3.57
C GLY A 304 -2.28 7.77 2.37
N TRP A 305 -2.95 8.91 2.20
CA TRP A 305 -3.89 9.16 1.11
C TRP A 305 -3.77 10.60 0.58
N ALA A 306 -3.55 10.74 -0.73
CA ALA A 306 -3.84 11.98 -1.42
C ALA A 306 -5.36 12.08 -1.66
N VAL A 307 -5.93 13.24 -1.33
CA VAL A 307 -7.38 13.49 -1.38
C VAL A 307 -7.66 14.51 -2.47
N THR A 308 -8.45 14.13 -3.45
CA THR A 308 -8.73 14.95 -4.62
C THR A 308 -10.19 14.85 -5.04
N LYS A 309 -10.59 15.60 -6.08
CA LYS A 309 -11.94 15.49 -6.66
C LYS A 309 -11.86 14.91 -8.06
N ARG A 310 -12.69 13.88 -8.33
CA ARG A 310 -12.79 13.22 -9.63
C ARG A 310 -14.27 13.03 -10.01
N ARG A 311 -14.60 13.25 -11.29
CA ARG A 311 -15.98 13.11 -11.79
C ARG A 311 -16.46 11.67 -11.70
N TRP A 312 -15.62 10.71 -12.07
CA TRP A 312 -15.92 9.29 -12.02
C TRP A 312 -16.17 8.78 -10.59
N ALA A 313 -15.58 9.41 -9.57
CA ALA A 313 -15.80 9.08 -8.16
C ALA A 313 -17.02 9.82 -7.56
N GLY A 314 -17.79 10.53 -8.35
CA GLY A 314 -18.92 11.31 -7.87
C GLY A 314 -18.55 12.46 -6.91
N GLY A 315 -17.27 12.81 -6.83
CA GLY A 315 -16.75 13.85 -5.93
C GLY A 315 -15.35 13.54 -5.41
N THR A 316 -15.23 13.30 -4.10
CA THR A 316 -13.95 12.99 -3.47
C THR A 316 -13.43 11.62 -3.91
N ALA A 317 -12.18 11.59 -4.33
CA ALA A 317 -11.41 10.38 -4.57
C ALA A 317 -10.18 10.36 -3.67
N LEU A 318 -9.83 9.17 -3.17
CA LEU A 318 -8.57 8.91 -2.50
C LEU A 318 -7.63 8.23 -3.49
N MET A 319 -6.35 8.52 -3.39
CA MET A 319 -5.34 7.82 -4.18
C MET A 319 -4.04 7.71 -3.39
N HIS A 320 -3.26 6.71 -3.72
CA HIS A 320 -1.83 6.67 -3.46
C HIS A 320 -1.12 5.95 -4.59
N SER A 321 0.03 6.46 -4.99
CA SER A 321 1.01 5.72 -5.79
C SER A 321 2.19 5.32 -4.92
N GLY A 322 2.97 4.36 -5.38
CA GLY A 322 4.15 3.93 -4.69
C GLY A 322 5.15 3.28 -5.62
N ASP A 323 6.40 3.48 -5.30
CA ASP A 323 7.54 2.89 -5.98
C ASP A 323 8.57 2.40 -4.94
N ASN A 324 9.47 1.54 -5.40
CA ASN A 324 10.70 1.19 -4.69
C ASN A 324 11.90 1.27 -5.64
N THR A 325 11.87 2.20 -6.59
CA THR A 325 12.87 2.39 -7.67
C THR A 325 12.93 1.26 -8.72
N MET A 326 12.07 0.24 -8.58
CA MET A 326 12.08 -0.97 -9.44
C MET A 326 10.68 -1.49 -9.77
N PHE A 327 9.67 -1.08 -9.01
CA PHE A 327 8.26 -1.35 -9.23
C PHE A 327 7.50 -0.05 -9.07
N TYR A 328 6.39 0.07 -9.77
CA TYR A 328 5.41 1.13 -9.56
C TYR A 328 4.03 0.55 -9.35
N ALA A 329 3.27 1.12 -8.42
CA ALA A 329 1.88 0.74 -8.17
C ALA A 329 1.01 1.98 -7.91
N VAL A 330 -0.28 1.90 -8.22
CA VAL A 330 -1.24 2.97 -7.96
C VAL A 330 -2.60 2.40 -7.58
N MET A 331 -3.28 3.06 -6.66
CA MET A 331 -4.66 2.78 -6.29
C MET A 331 -5.50 4.06 -6.28
N TRP A 332 -6.71 3.95 -6.79
CA TRP A 332 -7.70 5.00 -6.84
C TRP A 332 -9.05 4.51 -6.28
N LEU A 333 -9.63 5.26 -5.36
CA LEU A 333 -10.85 4.90 -4.64
C LEU A 333 -11.92 5.96 -4.83
N GLY A 334 -13.12 5.54 -5.22
CA GLY A 334 -14.32 6.35 -5.34
C GLY A 334 -15.42 5.84 -4.39
N ALA A 335 -15.34 6.21 -3.12
CA ALA A 335 -16.25 5.68 -2.10
C ALA A 335 -17.73 5.97 -2.40
N ARG A 336 -18.07 7.12 -2.99
CA ARG A 336 -19.45 7.46 -3.35
C ARG A 336 -20.03 6.51 -4.40
N GLU A 337 -19.23 6.14 -5.39
CA GLU A 337 -19.64 5.24 -6.48
C GLU A 337 -19.36 3.76 -6.14
N ASN A 338 -18.83 3.46 -4.94
CA ASN A 338 -18.48 2.12 -4.47
C ASN A 338 -17.52 1.36 -5.39
N THR A 339 -16.52 2.05 -5.91
CA THR A 339 -15.57 1.48 -6.87
C THR A 339 -14.12 1.81 -6.50
N CYS A 340 -13.20 0.95 -6.87
CA CYS A 340 -11.77 1.24 -6.85
C CYS A 340 -11.04 0.55 -8.00
N PHE A 341 -9.92 1.16 -8.38
CA PHE A 341 -9.06 0.77 -9.47
C PHE A 341 -7.62 0.68 -8.98
N VAL A 342 -6.94 -0.40 -9.31
CA VAL A 342 -5.53 -0.59 -8.97
C VAL A 342 -4.75 -1.04 -10.18
N ALA A 343 -3.49 -0.60 -10.28
CA ALA A 343 -2.55 -1.07 -11.29
C ALA A 343 -1.14 -1.17 -10.71
N ALA A 344 -0.30 -2.04 -11.28
CA ALA A 344 1.09 -2.19 -10.91
C ALA A 344 1.95 -2.62 -12.11
N CYS A 345 3.20 -2.14 -12.12
CA CYS A 345 4.22 -2.45 -13.11
C CYS A 345 5.50 -2.91 -12.40
N ASN A 346 6.26 -3.82 -13.01
CA ASN A 346 7.56 -4.25 -12.47
C ASN A 346 8.74 -3.43 -13.03
N ALA A 347 8.52 -2.16 -13.26
CA ALA A 347 9.52 -1.12 -13.49
C ALA A 347 9.08 0.16 -12.77
N ASP A 348 10.04 1.06 -12.50
CA ASP A 348 9.79 2.39 -11.98
C ASP A 348 10.47 3.43 -12.87
N CYS A 349 9.67 4.10 -13.68
CA CYS A 349 10.05 5.19 -14.58
C CYS A 349 8.78 5.94 -15.00
N VAL A 350 8.94 6.97 -15.80
CA VAL A 350 7.81 7.75 -16.35
C VAL A 350 6.87 6.85 -17.14
N GLU A 351 7.39 5.99 -18.01
CA GLU A 351 6.62 5.04 -18.85
C GLU A 351 5.82 4.05 -17.99
N ALA A 352 6.39 3.56 -16.86
CA ALA A 352 5.71 2.64 -15.95
C ALA A 352 4.54 3.34 -15.22
N SER A 353 4.75 4.56 -14.77
CA SER A 353 3.70 5.37 -14.13
C SER A 353 2.59 5.73 -15.13
N GLU A 354 2.93 6.13 -16.36
CA GLU A 354 1.98 6.41 -17.43
C GLU A 354 1.22 5.15 -17.88
N ALA A 355 1.87 3.98 -17.95
CA ALA A 355 1.21 2.71 -18.24
C ALA A 355 0.16 2.36 -17.19
N CYS A 356 0.50 2.48 -15.90
CA CYS A 356 -0.43 2.26 -14.81
C CYS A 356 -1.60 3.26 -14.81
N ASP A 357 -1.33 4.54 -15.03
CA ASP A 357 -2.36 5.58 -15.12
C ASP A 357 -3.27 5.39 -16.35
N ASN A 358 -2.71 4.97 -17.49
CA ASN A 358 -3.48 4.62 -18.67
C ASN A 358 -4.36 3.38 -18.46
N ALA A 359 -3.84 2.36 -17.77
CA ALA A 359 -4.63 1.19 -17.38
C ALA A 359 -5.83 1.59 -16.51
N VAL A 360 -5.59 2.35 -15.45
CA VAL A 360 -6.65 2.88 -14.57
C VAL A 360 -7.65 3.73 -15.36
N ARG A 361 -7.20 4.66 -16.20
CA ARG A 361 -8.08 5.52 -17.03
C ARG A 361 -8.96 4.70 -17.98
N MET A 362 -8.39 3.67 -18.63
CA MET A 362 -9.15 2.81 -19.54
C MET A 362 -10.20 1.99 -18.78
N LEU A 363 -9.86 1.50 -17.59
CA LEU A 363 -10.78 0.75 -16.73
C LEU A 363 -11.89 1.64 -16.17
N ILE A 364 -11.61 2.87 -15.75
CA ILE A 364 -12.62 3.85 -15.33
C ILE A 364 -13.64 4.15 -16.46
N ASN A 365 -13.20 4.16 -17.72
CA ASN A 365 -14.08 4.41 -18.85
C ASN A 365 -14.91 3.17 -19.26
N LYS A 366 -14.49 1.98 -18.83
CA LYS A 366 -15.17 0.72 -19.17
C LYS A 366 -16.17 0.28 -18.12
N TYR A 367 -15.86 0.51 -16.86
CA TYR A 367 -16.66 0.12 -15.70
C TYR A 367 -17.18 1.35 -14.94
#